data_adf56009dd2b3edaf6f53fe2fdfbe13a
#
_entry.id   adf56009dd2b3edaf6f53fe2fdfbe13a
#
_cell.length_a   1.000
_cell.length_b   1.000
_cell.length_c   1.000
_cell.angle_alpha   90.00
_cell.angle_beta   90.00
_cell.angle_gamma   90.00
#
_symmetry.space_group_name_H-M   'P 1'
#
loop_
_entity.id
_entity.type
_entity.pdbx_description
1 polymer ?
#
loop_
_entity_poly.entity_id
_entity_poly.type
_entity_poly.pdbx_seq_one_letter_code
_entity_poly.pdbx_strand_id
1 'polypeptide(L)'
;MPNQQSKYQLLKRLEQDSNLTQRQLSKELGVSLGKVNYCLQSLIQIGFIKVNNFKNSNHKTQYSYLLTPKGVAEKTKLTLMFLKVKTEEYEELKKEVEKSTNAETGK
;
A
#
# COMPACT_ATOMS: atom_id res chain seq x y z
N MET A 1 -8.07 8.96 -9.49
CA MET A 1 -7.75 7.63 -8.94
C MET A 1 -6.38 7.64 -8.29
N PRO A 2 -6.23 7.01 -7.13
CA PRO A 2 -4.91 6.87 -6.55
C PRO A 2 -4.05 5.96 -7.45
N ASN A 3 -2.74 6.20 -7.45
CA ASN A 3 -1.84 5.35 -8.21
C ASN A 3 -1.73 3.97 -7.56
N GLN A 4 -1.14 3.02 -8.27
CA GLN A 4 -1.06 1.63 -7.82
C GLN A 4 -0.27 1.49 -6.51
N GLN A 5 0.81 2.27 -6.36
CA GLN A 5 1.63 2.21 -5.16
C GLN A 5 0.88 2.73 -3.92
N SER A 6 0.19 3.86 -4.05
CA SER A 6 -0.60 4.42 -2.95
C SER A 6 -1.73 3.47 -2.56
N LYS A 7 -2.40 2.89 -3.54
CA LYS A 7 -3.46 1.92 -3.30
C LYS A 7 -2.92 0.71 -2.54
N TYR A 8 -1.81 0.15 -3.00
CA TYR A 8 -1.19 -1.01 -2.35
C TYR A 8 -0.79 -0.71 -0.91
N GLN A 9 -0.14 0.44 -0.67
CA GLN A 9 0.31 0.79 0.67
C GLN A 9 -0.85 0.96 1.64
N LEU A 10 -1.93 1.60 1.21
CA LEU A 10 -3.12 1.76 2.05
C LEU A 10 -3.76 0.41 2.37
N LEU A 11 -3.96 -0.42 1.36
CA LEU A 11 -4.56 -1.73 1.56
C LEU A 11 -3.71 -2.59 2.49
N LYS A 12 -2.39 -2.57 2.30
CA LYS A 12 -1.46 -3.33 3.13
C LYS A 12 -1.52 -2.89 4.59
N ARG A 13 -1.45 -1.59 4.85
CA ARG A 13 -1.45 -1.08 6.22
C ARG A 13 -2.77 -1.33 6.92
N LEU A 14 -3.87 -1.15 6.21
CA LEU A 14 -5.20 -1.36 6.80
C LEU A 14 -5.49 -2.84 7.02
N GLU A 15 -4.92 -3.71 6.22
CA GLU A 15 -5.03 -5.16 6.48
C GLU A 15 -4.31 -5.53 7.76
N GLN A 16 -3.19 -4.88 8.05
CA GLN A 16 -2.41 -5.12 9.26
C GLN A 16 -3.07 -4.49 10.49
N ASP A 17 -3.69 -3.33 10.35
CA ASP A 17 -4.32 -2.59 11.45
C ASP A 17 -5.46 -1.73 10.91
N SER A 18 -6.68 -2.19 11.12
CA SER A 18 -7.88 -1.50 10.64
C SER A 18 -8.23 -0.25 11.45
N ASN A 19 -7.57 -0.03 12.56
CA ASN A 19 -7.86 1.10 13.47
C ASN A 19 -6.96 2.30 13.26
N LEU A 20 -6.13 2.28 12.21
CA LEU A 20 -5.29 3.43 11.89
C LEU A 20 -6.15 4.62 11.48
N THR A 21 -5.83 5.79 12.05
CA THR A 21 -6.50 7.03 11.67
C THR A 21 -5.90 7.56 10.38
N GLN A 22 -6.63 8.46 9.71
CA GLN A 22 -6.11 9.11 8.52
C GLN A 22 -4.82 9.88 8.83
N ARG A 23 -4.74 10.48 10.01
CA ARG A 23 -3.56 11.22 10.44
C ARG A 23 -2.35 10.29 10.60
N GLN A 24 -2.57 9.12 11.20
CA GLN A 24 -1.52 8.12 11.33
C GLN A 24 -1.05 7.61 9.96
N LEU A 25 -2.00 7.34 9.08
CA LEU A 25 -1.68 6.90 7.71
C LEU A 25 -0.89 7.97 6.96
N SER A 26 -1.28 9.22 7.10
CA SER A 26 -0.58 10.35 6.49
C SER A 26 0.88 10.38 6.94
N LYS A 27 1.09 10.25 8.23
CA LYS A 27 2.43 10.27 8.83
C LYS A 27 3.27 9.08 8.36
N GLU A 28 2.69 7.88 8.40
CA GLU A 28 3.41 6.67 8.01
C GLU A 28 3.77 6.62 6.53
N LEU A 29 2.85 7.09 5.68
CA LEU A 29 3.04 7.04 4.23
C LEU A 29 3.78 8.25 3.69
N GLY A 30 3.97 9.28 4.52
CA GLY A 30 4.67 10.49 4.09
C GLY A 30 3.89 11.31 3.07
N VAL A 31 2.57 11.30 3.15
CA VAL A 31 1.70 12.05 2.22
C VAL A 31 0.78 12.94 3.03
N SER A 32 0.13 13.90 2.37
CA SER A 32 -0.78 14.82 3.04
C SER A 32 -2.04 14.11 3.54
N LEU A 33 -2.65 14.68 4.55
CA LEU A 33 -3.91 14.18 5.09
C LEU A 33 -5.01 14.19 4.01
N GLY A 34 -5.03 15.24 3.18
CA GLY A 34 -5.98 15.33 2.08
C GLY A 34 -5.81 14.21 1.07
N LYS A 35 -4.56 13.85 0.77
CA LYS A 35 -4.28 12.74 -0.16
C LYS A 35 -4.75 11.40 0.43
N VAL A 36 -4.52 11.17 1.73
CA VAL A 36 -5.00 9.97 2.39
C VAL A 36 -6.52 9.89 2.31
N ASN A 37 -7.20 10.98 2.62
CA ASN A 37 -8.66 11.04 2.56
C ASN A 37 -9.15 10.74 1.14
N TYR A 38 -8.56 11.37 0.14
CA TYR A 38 -8.92 11.16 -1.25
C TYR A 38 -8.77 9.69 -1.65
N CYS A 39 -7.63 9.10 -1.31
CA CYS A 39 -7.36 7.69 -1.64
C CYS A 39 -8.34 6.75 -0.92
N LEU A 40 -8.60 7.00 0.36
CA LEU A 40 -9.55 6.19 1.13
C LEU A 40 -10.95 6.26 0.52
N GLN A 41 -11.41 7.46 0.18
CA GLN A 41 -12.73 7.64 -0.41
C GLN A 41 -12.84 6.90 -1.75
N SER A 42 -11.79 6.95 -2.55
CA SER A 42 -11.75 6.23 -3.82
C SER A 42 -11.86 4.71 -3.62
N LEU A 43 -11.12 4.19 -2.65
CA LEU A 43 -11.12 2.74 -2.37
C LEU A 43 -12.44 2.27 -1.78
N ILE A 44 -13.08 3.12 -0.97
CA ILE A 44 -14.41 2.85 -0.43
C ILE A 44 -15.43 2.80 -1.57
N GLN A 45 -15.38 3.77 -2.48
CA GLN A 45 -16.30 3.84 -3.62
C GLN A 45 -16.21 2.63 -4.52
N ILE A 46 -14.99 2.15 -4.75
CA ILE A 46 -14.76 0.96 -5.61
C ILE A 46 -15.18 -0.33 -4.88
N GLY A 47 -15.27 -0.29 -3.56
CA GLY A 47 -15.65 -1.46 -2.78
C GLY A 47 -14.48 -2.29 -2.26
N PHE A 48 -13.28 -1.73 -2.26
CA PHE A 48 -12.11 -2.40 -1.68
C PHE A 48 -12.03 -2.22 -0.17
N ILE A 49 -12.63 -1.16 0.35
CA ILE A 49 -12.60 -0.82 1.77
C ILE A 49 -14.01 -0.57 2.26
N LYS A 50 -14.31 -1.07 3.46
CA LYS A 50 -15.57 -0.82 4.17
C LYS A 50 -15.25 -0.01 5.41
N VAL A 51 -16.05 1.02 5.68
CA VAL A 51 -15.90 1.85 6.87
C VAL A 51 -16.89 1.39 7.93
N ASN A 52 -16.38 1.12 9.12
CA ASN A 52 -17.19 0.95 10.31
C ASN A 52 -16.91 2.13 11.22
N ASN A 53 -17.98 2.71 11.77
CA ASN A 53 -17.82 3.73 12.78
C ASN A 53 -18.49 3.27 14.07
N PHE A 54 -17.91 3.67 15.19
CA PHE A 54 -18.42 3.30 16.50
C PHE A 54 -18.01 4.38 17.49
N LYS A 55 -18.70 4.41 18.62
CA LYS A 55 -18.35 5.34 19.70
C LYS A 55 -17.53 4.61 20.74
N ASN A 56 -16.41 5.22 21.15
CA ASN A 56 -15.59 4.66 22.22
C ASN A 56 -16.20 5.03 23.59
N SER A 57 -15.51 4.65 24.68
CA SER A 57 -15.97 4.89 26.04
C SER A 57 -16.10 6.41 26.38
N ASN A 58 -15.46 7.27 25.61
CA ASN A 58 -15.54 8.73 25.78
C ASN A 58 -16.60 9.34 24.85
N HIS A 59 -17.44 8.54 24.23
CA HIS A 59 -18.47 8.95 23.29
C HIS A 59 -17.94 9.64 22.04
N LYS A 60 -16.66 9.43 21.72
CA LYS A 60 -16.06 9.94 20.47
C LYS A 60 -16.25 8.92 19.37
N THR A 61 -16.65 9.40 18.19
CA THR A 61 -16.77 8.55 17.02
C THR A 61 -15.39 8.13 16.54
N GLN A 62 -15.21 6.84 16.38
CA GLN A 62 -13.99 6.27 15.79
C GLN A 62 -14.34 5.51 14.52
N TYR A 63 -13.38 5.42 13.64
CA TYR A 63 -13.54 4.74 12.35
C TYR A 63 -12.56 3.60 12.24
N SER A 64 -13.06 2.48 11.71
CA SER A 64 -12.22 1.38 11.28
C SER A 64 -12.36 1.23 9.78
N TYR A 65 -11.25 1.09 9.09
CA TYR A 65 -11.21 0.89 7.65
C TYR A 65 -10.82 -0.55 7.38
N LEU A 66 -11.79 -1.34 6.94
CA LEU A 66 -11.61 -2.79 6.77
C LEU A 66 -11.55 -3.13 5.29
N LEU A 67 -10.66 -4.04 4.94
CA LEU A 67 -10.64 -4.56 3.58
C LEU A 67 -11.83 -5.49 3.38
N THR A 68 -12.52 -5.30 2.26
CA THR A 68 -13.53 -6.25 1.81
C THR A 68 -12.82 -7.43 1.17
N PRO A 69 -13.53 -8.57 0.93
CA PRO A 69 -12.92 -9.67 0.16
C PRO A 69 -12.37 -9.20 -1.19
N LYS A 70 -13.06 -8.26 -1.85
CA LYS A 70 -12.59 -7.64 -3.08
C LYS A 70 -11.29 -6.86 -2.86
N GLY A 71 -11.19 -6.17 -1.72
CA GLY A 71 -9.97 -5.43 -1.36
C GLY A 71 -8.80 -6.34 -1.08
N VAL A 72 -9.03 -7.46 -0.41
CA VAL A 72 -7.98 -8.46 -0.17
C VAL A 72 -7.48 -9.03 -1.49
N ALA A 73 -8.39 -9.36 -2.41
CA ALA A 73 -8.03 -9.86 -3.73
C ALA A 73 -7.20 -8.83 -4.51
N GLU A 74 -7.60 -7.56 -4.44
CA GLU A 74 -6.89 -6.48 -5.11
C GLU A 74 -5.48 -6.31 -4.52
N LYS A 75 -5.36 -6.35 -3.20
CA LYS A 75 -4.06 -6.25 -2.52
C LYS A 75 -3.14 -7.39 -2.96
N THR A 76 -3.65 -8.60 -3.05
CA THR A 76 -2.88 -9.76 -3.50
C THR A 76 -2.41 -9.57 -4.95
N LYS A 77 -3.30 -9.12 -5.82
CA LYS A 77 -2.97 -8.83 -7.21
C LYS A 77 -1.83 -7.81 -7.32
N LEU A 78 -1.91 -6.73 -6.55
CA LEU A 78 -0.88 -5.70 -6.54
C LEU A 78 0.43 -6.23 -5.98
N THR A 79 0.37 -7.07 -4.94
CA THR A 79 1.55 -7.68 -4.36
C THR A 79 2.31 -8.51 -5.40
N LEU A 80 1.57 -9.32 -6.16
CA LEU A 80 2.17 -10.13 -7.21
C LEU A 80 2.77 -9.28 -8.33
N MET A 81 2.08 -8.22 -8.70
CA MET A 81 2.54 -7.30 -9.73
C MET A 81 3.85 -6.62 -9.32
N PHE A 82 3.92 -6.10 -8.09
CA PHE A 82 5.13 -5.46 -7.59
C PHE A 82 6.27 -6.46 -7.40
N LEU A 83 5.96 -7.68 -6.96
CA LEU A 83 6.96 -8.72 -6.84
C LEU A 83 7.61 -9.02 -8.19
N LYS A 84 6.81 -9.11 -9.24
CA LYS A 84 7.32 -9.35 -10.59
C LYS A 84 8.26 -8.22 -11.02
N VAL A 85 7.84 -6.98 -10.84
CA VAL A 85 8.66 -5.81 -11.21
C VAL A 85 9.96 -5.79 -10.42
N LYS A 86 9.89 -6.00 -9.11
CA LYS A 86 11.08 -5.99 -8.25
C LYS A 86 12.03 -7.14 -8.60
N THR A 87 11.49 -8.29 -8.94
CA THR A 87 12.29 -9.45 -9.35
C THR A 87 13.05 -9.14 -10.64
N GLU A 88 12.37 -8.53 -11.61
CA GLU A 88 12.99 -8.13 -12.87
C GLU A 88 14.10 -7.11 -12.65
N GLU A 89 13.84 -6.10 -11.81
CA GLU A 89 14.84 -5.10 -11.46
C GLU A 89 16.05 -5.73 -10.78
N TYR A 90 15.81 -6.66 -9.86
CA TYR A 90 16.87 -7.38 -9.16
C TYR A 90 17.76 -8.14 -10.15
N GLU A 91 17.13 -8.88 -11.07
CA GLU A 91 17.88 -9.66 -12.05
C GLU A 91 18.72 -8.76 -12.97
N GLU A 92 18.18 -7.62 -13.38
CA GLU A 92 18.92 -6.65 -14.20
C GLU A 92 20.13 -6.09 -13.46
N LEU A 93 19.95 -5.69 -12.20
CA LEU A 93 21.04 -5.17 -11.38
C LEU A 93 22.10 -6.22 -11.14
N LYS A 94 21.69 -7.46 -10.91
CA LYS A 94 22.60 -8.57 -10.73
C LYS A 94 23.47 -8.78 -11.97
N LYS A 95 22.87 -8.72 -13.16
CA LYS A 95 23.60 -8.82 -14.43
C LYS A 95 24.60 -7.68 -14.59
N GLU A 96 24.23 -6.46 -14.21
CA GLU A 96 25.12 -5.30 -14.27
C GLU A 96 26.33 -5.47 -13.36
N VAL A 97 26.12 -5.95 -12.15
CA VAL A 97 27.20 -6.21 -11.20
C VAL A 97 28.15 -7.27 -11.75
N GLU A 98 27.63 -8.35 -12.27
CA GLU A 98 28.43 -9.44 -12.86
C GLU A 98 29.25 -8.94 -14.04
N LYS A 99 28.65 -8.12 -14.90
CA LYS A 99 29.30 -7.55 -16.06
C LYS A 99 30.44 -6.61 -15.64
N SER A 100 30.20 -5.75 -14.65
CA SER A 100 31.22 -4.83 -14.13
C SER A 100 32.36 -5.59 -13.49
N THR A 101 32.06 -6.61 -12.70
CA THR A 101 33.08 -7.45 -12.06
C THR A 101 33.96 -8.13 -13.09
N ASN A 102 33.37 -8.70 -14.14
CA ASN A 102 34.10 -9.34 -15.22
C ASN A 102 34.99 -8.35 -15.95
N ALA A 103 34.50 -7.13 -16.18
CA ALA A 103 35.29 -6.08 -16.83
C ALA A 103 36.48 -5.68 -15.96
N GLU A 104 36.29 -5.58 -14.63
CA GLU A 104 37.34 -5.20 -13.70
C GLU A 104 38.41 -6.26 -13.59
N THR A 105 38.05 -7.54 -13.70
CA THR A 105 39.04 -8.61 -13.67
C THR A 105 39.83 -8.73 -14.97
N GLY A 106 39.52 -7.89 -15.96
CA GLY A 106 40.30 -7.78 -17.16
C GLY A 106 40.09 -8.90 -18.14
N LYS A 107 38.97 -9.52 -18.07
CA LYS A 107 38.74 -10.70 -18.93
C LYS A 107 37.51 -10.56 -19.77
#